data_814c0b1a2143a4a1bac8dc7a2d7ee61c
#
_entry.id   814c0b1a2143a4a1bac8dc7a2d7ee61c
#
_cell.length_a   1.000
_cell.length_b   1.000
_cell.length_c   1.000
_cell.angle_alpha   90.00
_cell.angle_beta   90.00
_cell.angle_gamma   90.00
#
_symmetry.space_group_name_H-M   'P 1'
#
loop_
_entity.id
_entity.type
_entity.pdbx_description
1 polymer ?
#
loop_
_entity_poly.entity_id
_entity_poly.type
_entity_poly.pdbx_seq_one_letter_code
_entity_poly.pdbx_strand_id
1 'polypeptide(L)'
;MRLLRISLVVFAIFLATPVVAFFAYDLIYFQPYRAEMKTIISNASPEDRVPPPLVAKLIHVSEPKGIDQFLSRILFYHLKVSPTHSSSGNRIAHQLMWKQLIRLHLTEQERVSLFCSLVYSGKNEPGLSAASERLFNKPLSQLSAPEAATVVALLQGPGYYERHQERLFKRRDLLLQRLGAGL
;
A
#
# COMPACT_ATOMS: atom_id res chain seq x y z
N MET A 1 -3.02 -47.82 -20.86
CA MET A 1 -1.82 -47.29 -20.22
C MET A 1 -1.28 -46.02 -20.89
N ARG A 2 -1.13 -45.92 -22.22
CA ARG A 2 -0.65 -44.69 -22.93
C ARG A 2 -1.58 -43.48 -22.72
N LEU A 3 -2.89 -43.65 -22.87
CA LEU A 3 -3.88 -42.56 -22.68
C LEU A 3 -3.86 -41.99 -21.25
N LEU A 4 -3.74 -42.84 -20.23
CA LEU A 4 -3.64 -42.41 -18.82
C LEU A 4 -2.39 -41.57 -18.59
N ARG A 5 -1.25 -41.97 -19.17
CA ARG A 5 0.02 -41.18 -19.05
C ARG A 5 -0.09 -39.82 -19.75
N ILE A 6 -0.71 -39.78 -20.94
CA ILE A 6 -0.94 -38.51 -21.65
C ILE A 6 -1.85 -37.60 -20.83
N SER A 7 -2.95 -38.13 -20.30
CA SER A 7 -3.87 -37.36 -19.44
C SER A 7 -3.18 -36.81 -18.21
N LEU A 8 -2.33 -37.59 -17.54
CA LEU A 8 -1.54 -37.16 -16.39
C LEU A 8 -0.54 -36.04 -16.75
N VAL A 9 0.13 -36.16 -17.89
CA VAL A 9 1.08 -35.14 -18.37
C VAL A 9 0.36 -33.84 -18.70
N VAL A 10 -0.75 -33.90 -19.40
CA VAL A 10 -1.58 -32.73 -19.75
C VAL A 10 -2.10 -32.07 -18.49
N PHE A 11 -2.56 -32.82 -17.50
CA PHE A 11 -3.02 -32.32 -16.22
C PHE A 11 -1.88 -31.65 -15.43
N ALA A 12 -0.69 -32.26 -15.41
CA ALA A 12 0.48 -31.68 -14.77
C ALA A 12 0.91 -30.36 -15.42
N ILE A 13 0.91 -30.28 -16.75
CA ILE A 13 1.19 -29.03 -17.49
C ILE A 13 0.15 -27.97 -17.16
N PHE A 14 -1.14 -28.33 -17.14
CA PHE A 14 -2.21 -27.40 -16.81
C PHE A 14 -2.07 -26.82 -15.41
N LEU A 15 -1.66 -27.63 -14.42
CA LEU A 15 -1.38 -27.15 -13.05
C LEU A 15 -0.10 -26.33 -12.94
N ALA A 16 0.93 -26.66 -13.71
CA ALA A 16 2.21 -25.96 -13.69
C ALA A 16 2.16 -24.59 -14.39
N THR A 17 1.37 -24.46 -15.44
CA THR A 17 1.29 -23.25 -16.27
C THR A 17 1.01 -21.97 -15.47
N PRO A 18 0.00 -21.89 -14.59
CA PRO A 18 -0.27 -20.67 -13.81
C PRO A 18 0.86 -20.33 -12.83
N VAL A 19 1.53 -21.36 -12.29
CA VAL A 19 2.68 -21.16 -11.39
C VAL A 19 3.86 -20.58 -12.15
N VAL A 20 4.20 -21.15 -13.29
CA VAL A 20 5.27 -20.65 -14.16
C VAL A 20 4.96 -19.23 -14.64
N ALA A 21 3.71 -18.97 -15.04
CA ALA A 21 3.27 -17.65 -15.47
C ALA A 21 3.40 -16.61 -14.33
N PHE A 22 3.07 -17.00 -13.10
CA PHE A 22 3.21 -16.14 -11.94
C PHE A 22 4.68 -15.77 -11.68
N PHE A 23 5.59 -16.73 -11.69
CA PHE A 23 7.02 -16.48 -11.51
C PHE A 23 7.64 -15.70 -12.67
N ALA A 24 7.22 -15.98 -13.91
CA ALA A 24 7.64 -15.19 -15.07
C ALA A 24 7.17 -13.72 -14.94
N TYR A 25 5.94 -13.51 -14.49
CA TYR A 25 5.41 -12.19 -14.22
C TYR A 25 6.21 -11.47 -13.12
N ASP A 26 6.52 -12.17 -12.01
CA ASP A 26 7.36 -11.64 -10.94
C ASP A 26 8.71 -11.15 -11.49
N LEU A 27 9.40 -12.02 -12.22
CA LEU A 27 10.73 -11.74 -12.75
C LEU A 27 10.74 -10.52 -13.71
N ILE A 28 9.71 -10.40 -14.54
CA ILE A 28 9.64 -9.36 -15.59
C ILE A 28 9.10 -8.03 -15.05
N TYR A 29 8.08 -8.08 -14.18
CA TYR A 29 7.30 -6.89 -13.82
C TYR A 29 7.42 -6.44 -12.36
N PHE A 30 8.04 -7.22 -11.47
CA PHE A 30 8.20 -6.84 -10.07
C PHE A 30 9.67 -6.72 -9.65
N GLN A 31 10.49 -7.73 -9.95
CA GLN A 31 11.90 -7.75 -9.55
C GLN A 31 12.70 -6.52 -9.98
N PRO A 32 12.51 -5.95 -11.18
CA PRO A 32 13.25 -4.75 -11.61
C PRO A 32 13.05 -3.55 -10.68
N TYR A 33 11.90 -3.45 -10.01
CA TYR A 33 11.55 -2.31 -9.15
C TYR A 33 11.97 -2.49 -7.68
N ARG A 34 12.47 -3.67 -7.29
CA ARG A 34 12.86 -3.93 -5.89
C ARG A 34 13.97 -3.02 -5.39
N ALA A 35 14.94 -2.71 -6.23
CA ALA A 35 16.03 -1.80 -5.87
C ALA A 35 15.49 -0.39 -5.59
N GLU A 36 14.58 0.10 -6.41
CA GLU A 36 13.94 1.40 -6.23
C GLU A 36 13.08 1.45 -4.95
N MET A 37 12.30 0.40 -4.67
CA MET A 37 11.55 0.29 -3.41
C MET A 37 12.47 0.34 -2.18
N LYS A 38 13.62 -0.34 -2.21
CA LYS A 38 14.61 -0.27 -1.14
C LYS A 38 15.20 1.13 -0.99
N THR A 39 15.46 1.82 -2.09
CA THR A 39 15.94 3.20 -2.10
C THR A 39 14.91 4.15 -1.49
N ILE A 40 13.62 3.97 -1.80
CA ILE A 40 12.54 4.74 -1.18
C ILE A 40 12.54 4.53 0.34
N ILE A 41 12.62 3.28 0.80
CA ILE A 41 12.67 2.96 2.24
C ILE A 41 13.90 3.58 2.90
N SER A 42 15.07 3.50 2.28
CA SER A 42 16.32 4.04 2.84
C SER A 42 16.30 5.56 2.95
N ASN A 43 15.65 6.24 2.02
CA ASN A 43 15.53 7.70 1.98
C ASN A 43 14.31 8.22 2.77
N ALA A 44 13.44 7.33 3.25
CA ALA A 44 12.29 7.70 4.07
C ALA A 44 12.71 8.41 5.35
N SER A 45 11.88 9.35 5.82
CA SER A 45 12.06 9.94 7.14
C SER A 45 12.08 8.84 8.23
N PRO A 46 12.78 9.03 9.34
CA PRO A 46 12.82 8.02 10.40
C PRO A 46 11.42 7.57 10.86
N GLU A 47 10.48 8.50 10.98
CA GLU A 47 9.11 8.22 11.43
C GLU A 47 8.21 7.64 10.33
N ASP A 48 8.51 7.83 9.05
CA ASP A 48 7.83 7.11 7.96
C ASP A 48 8.39 5.70 7.81
N ARG A 49 9.69 5.51 8.12
CA ARG A 49 10.32 4.18 8.10
C ARG A 49 9.82 3.28 9.23
N VAL A 50 9.66 3.85 10.41
CA VAL A 50 9.13 3.17 11.60
C VAL A 50 8.09 4.10 12.25
N PRO A 51 6.84 4.04 11.82
CA PRO A 51 5.81 4.93 12.35
C PRO A 51 5.58 4.68 13.84
N PRO A 52 5.29 5.76 14.61
CA PRO A 52 4.95 5.62 16.02
C PRO A 52 3.81 4.63 16.24
N PRO A 53 3.78 3.89 17.37
CA PRO A 53 2.79 2.82 17.60
C PRO A 53 1.33 3.26 17.45
N LEU A 54 1.01 4.49 17.85
CA LEU A 54 -0.32 5.07 17.70
C LEU A 54 -0.71 5.20 16.22
N VAL A 55 0.22 5.73 15.39
CA VAL A 55 0.01 5.92 13.95
C VAL A 55 -0.13 4.58 13.25
N ALA A 56 0.74 3.60 13.59
CA ALA A 56 0.67 2.25 13.05
C ALA A 56 -0.68 1.57 13.35
N LYS A 57 -1.18 1.69 14.59
CA LYS A 57 -2.52 1.19 14.97
C LYS A 57 -3.62 1.87 14.19
N LEU A 58 -3.57 3.18 14.02
CA LEU A 58 -4.58 3.93 13.24
C LEU A 58 -4.58 3.54 11.78
N ILE A 59 -3.43 3.30 11.16
CA ILE A 59 -3.32 2.77 9.79
C ILE A 59 -3.99 1.40 9.71
N HIS A 60 -3.72 0.52 10.66
CA HIS A 60 -4.32 -0.81 10.71
C HIS A 60 -5.86 -0.75 10.83
N VAL A 61 -6.36 0.13 11.70
CA VAL A 61 -7.81 0.35 11.89
C VAL A 61 -8.45 1.01 10.66
N SER A 62 -7.73 1.89 9.97
CA SER A 62 -8.18 2.54 8.72
C SER A 62 -8.31 1.54 7.58
N GLU A 63 -7.41 0.56 7.52
CA GLU A 63 -7.31 -0.42 6.43
C GLU A 63 -7.47 -1.87 6.96
N PRO A 64 -8.66 -2.27 7.43
CA PRO A 64 -8.87 -3.57 8.09
C PRO A 64 -8.62 -4.77 7.16
N LYS A 65 -8.61 -4.54 5.83
CA LYS A 65 -8.23 -5.55 4.81
C LYS A 65 -6.73 -5.55 4.50
N GLY A 66 -5.96 -4.75 5.23
CA GLY A 66 -4.52 -4.53 5.04
C GLY A 66 -4.21 -3.47 3.98
N ILE A 67 -3.05 -2.84 4.14
CA ILE A 67 -2.58 -1.75 3.29
C ILE A 67 -2.17 -2.19 1.87
N ASP A 68 -2.00 -3.48 1.64
CA ASP A 68 -1.36 -4.03 0.43
C ASP A 68 -2.11 -3.65 -0.87
N GLN A 69 -3.44 -3.57 -0.82
CA GLN A 69 -4.24 -3.16 -1.96
C GLN A 69 -4.02 -1.67 -2.30
N PHE A 70 -3.92 -0.85 -1.27
CA PHE A 70 -3.67 0.58 -1.44
C PHE A 70 -2.21 0.82 -1.85
N LEU A 71 -1.27 0.14 -1.19
CA LEU A 71 0.15 0.20 -1.52
C LEU A 71 0.45 -0.27 -2.95
N SER A 72 -0.18 -1.35 -3.42
CA SER A 72 0.00 -1.82 -4.80
C SER A 72 -0.40 -0.74 -5.82
N ARG A 73 -1.47 -0.01 -5.54
CA ARG A 73 -1.91 1.11 -6.39
C ARG A 73 -0.93 2.27 -6.35
N ILE A 74 -0.45 2.66 -5.16
CA ILE A 74 0.53 3.75 -5.01
C ILE A 74 1.82 3.40 -5.77
N LEU A 75 2.38 2.22 -5.53
CA LEU A 75 3.61 1.76 -6.18
C LEU A 75 3.44 1.70 -7.70
N PHE A 76 2.31 1.20 -8.18
CA PHE A 76 2.03 1.11 -9.60
C PHE A 76 2.09 2.48 -10.30
N TYR A 77 1.58 3.53 -9.66
CA TYR A 77 1.66 4.89 -10.18
C TYR A 77 3.03 5.53 -9.96
N HIS A 78 3.62 5.36 -8.79
CA HIS A 78 4.90 5.97 -8.43
C HIS A 78 6.03 5.44 -9.30
N LEU A 79 6.11 4.12 -9.48
CA LEU A 79 7.14 3.44 -10.28
C LEU A 79 6.82 3.45 -11.79
N LYS A 80 5.73 4.09 -12.20
CA LYS A 80 5.30 4.17 -13.61
C LYS A 80 5.22 2.82 -14.32
N VAL A 81 4.80 1.79 -13.59
CA VAL A 81 4.71 0.40 -14.08
C VAL A 81 3.68 0.23 -15.20
N SER A 82 2.89 1.26 -15.49
CA SER A 82 1.78 1.18 -16.45
C SER A 82 2.28 0.89 -17.87
N PRO A 83 1.87 -0.23 -18.48
CA PRO A 83 2.00 -0.39 -19.93
C PRO A 83 1.16 0.72 -20.61
N THR A 84 1.76 1.47 -21.49
CA THR A 84 1.23 2.68 -22.15
C THR A 84 -0.09 2.49 -22.91
N HIS A 85 -0.61 1.26 -23.04
CA HIS A 85 -1.84 0.93 -23.77
C HIS A 85 -2.71 -0.11 -23.03
N SER A 86 -2.68 -0.15 -21.70
CA SER A 86 -3.45 -1.14 -20.95
C SER A 86 -4.91 -0.73 -20.78
N SER A 87 -5.83 -1.60 -21.18
CA SER A 87 -7.26 -1.49 -20.85
C SER A 87 -7.47 -1.47 -19.34
N SER A 88 -8.58 -0.88 -18.87
CA SER A 88 -8.90 -0.81 -17.45
C SER A 88 -8.88 -2.18 -16.74
N GLY A 89 -9.34 -3.24 -17.42
CA GLY A 89 -9.31 -4.60 -16.89
C GLY A 89 -7.90 -5.15 -16.69
N ASN A 90 -7.00 -4.88 -17.62
CA ASN A 90 -5.61 -5.31 -17.53
C ASN A 90 -4.90 -4.63 -16.35
N ARG A 91 -5.18 -3.34 -16.13
CA ARG A 91 -4.64 -2.60 -14.97
C ARG A 91 -5.07 -3.18 -13.62
N ILE A 92 -6.33 -3.59 -13.49
CA ILE A 92 -6.83 -4.25 -12.27
C ILE A 92 -6.10 -5.58 -12.04
N ALA A 93 -5.94 -6.39 -13.09
CA ALA A 93 -5.21 -7.66 -13.00
C ALA A 93 -3.76 -7.44 -12.54
N HIS A 94 -3.05 -6.47 -13.13
CA HIS A 94 -1.70 -6.09 -12.70
C HIS A 94 -1.66 -5.67 -11.22
N GLN A 95 -2.59 -4.83 -10.76
CA GLN A 95 -2.64 -4.41 -9.36
C GLN A 95 -2.89 -5.58 -8.41
N LEU A 96 -3.72 -6.56 -8.79
CA LEU A 96 -3.95 -7.76 -8.00
C LEU A 96 -2.70 -8.64 -7.92
N MET A 97 -1.98 -8.81 -9.04
CA MET A 97 -0.70 -9.54 -9.06
C MET A 97 0.33 -8.84 -8.17
N TRP A 98 0.47 -7.52 -8.30
CA TRP A 98 1.38 -6.73 -7.46
C TRP A 98 1.06 -6.84 -5.98
N LYS A 99 -0.21 -6.85 -5.59
CA LYS A 99 -0.62 -7.07 -4.21
C LYS A 99 -0.06 -8.39 -3.65
N GLN A 100 -0.11 -9.47 -4.43
CA GLN A 100 0.44 -10.76 -3.99
C GLN A 100 1.97 -10.75 -3.92
N LEU A 101 2.63 -10.12 -4.92
CA LEU A 101 4.08 -10.02 -4.97
C LEU A 101 4.64 -9.13 -3.84
N ILE A 102 3.96 -8.05 -3.50
CA ILE A 102 4.26 -7.22 -2.33
C ILE A 102 4.27 -8.06 -1.06
N ARG A 103 3.25 -8.91 -0.86
CA ARG A 103 3.17 -9.81 0.30
C ARG A 103 4.26 -10.88 0.31
N LEU A 104 4.61 -11.38 -0.86
CA LEU A 104 5.61 -12.43 -1.00
C LEU A 104 7.03 -11.91 -0.76
N HIS A 105 7.36 -10.72 -1.22
CA HIS A 105 8.72 -10.20 -1.28
C HIS A 105 9.07 -9.13 -0.24
N LEU A 106 8.08 -8.49 0.37
CA LEU A 106 8.29 -7.43 1.35
C LEU A 106 7.77 -7.85 2.73
N THR A 107 8.57 -7.57 3.74
CA THR A 107 8.17 -7.70 5.14
C THR A 107 7.05 -6.72 5.47
N GLU A 108 6.32 -6.95 6.54
CA GLU A 108 5.27 -6.03 6.99
C GLU A 108 5.83 -4.64 7.25
N GLN A 109 7.00 -4.54 7.89
CA GLN A 109 7.66 -3.27 8.16
C GLN A 109 8.02 -2.52 6.87
N GLU A 110 8.55 -3.20 5.86
CA GLU A 110 8.86 -2.59 4.56
C GLU A 110 7.59 -2.08 3.86
N ARG A 111 6.50 -2.84 3.93
CA ARG A 111 5.19 -2.42 3.37
C ARG A 111 4.65 -1.18 4.05
N VAL A 112 4.69 -1.14 5.39
CA VAL A 112 4.26 0.03 6.18
C VAL A 112 5.15 1.22 5.88
N SER A 113 6.47 1.04 5.83
CA SER A 113 7.42 2.10 5.49
C SER A 113 7.15 2.69 4.10
N LEU A 114 7.00 1.85 3.08
CA LEU A 114 6.65 2.30 1.72
C LEU A 114 5.31 3.05 1.70
N PHE A 115 4.31 2.52 2.41
CA PHE A 115 3.01 3.17 2.51
C PHE A 115 3.14 4.56 3.14
N CYS A 116 3.79 4.67 4.30
CA CYS A 116 3.96 5.93 5.01
C CYS A 116 4.76 6.95 4.20
N SER A 117 5.77 6.50 3.45
CA SER A 117 6.65 7.37 2.67
C SER A 117 6.03 7.87 1.36
N LEU A 118 5.18 7.05 0.72
CA LEU A 118 4.67 7.33 -0.61
C LEU A 118 3.23 7.84 -0.63
N VAL A 119 2.51 7.69 0.47
CA VAL A 119 1.11 8.10 0.49
C VAL A 119 0.98 9.59 0.24
N TYR A 120 0.12 9.92 -0.73
CA TYR A 120 -0.17 11.30 -1.06
C TYR A 120 -1.01 11.94 0.04
N SER A 121 -0.50 13.01 0.62
CA SER A 121 -1.14 13.74 1.72
C SER A 121 -1.69 15.12 1.34
N GLY A 122 -1.64 15.47 0.06
CA GLY A 122 -1.99 16.80 -0.47
C GLY A 122 -0.75 17.69 -0.71
N LYS A 123 -0.92 18.75 -1.50
CA LYS A 123 0.11 19.77 -1.82
C LYS A 123 1.47 19.24 -2.33
N ASN A 124 1.45 18.16 -3.12
CA ASN A 124 2.62 17.57 -3.78
C ASN A 124 3.74 17.04 -2.87
N GLU A 125 3.53 16.92 -1.58
CA GLU A 125 4.48 16.32 -0.66
C GLU A 125 3.99 14.94 -0.23
N PRO A 126 4.66 13.85 -0.63
CA PRO A 126 4.34 12.51 -0.17
C PRO A 126 4.85 12.30 1.25
N GLY A 127 4.20 11.39 1.96
CA GLY A 127 4.62 10.95 3.29
C GLY A 127 3.73 11.43 4.42
N LEU A 128 3.66 10.61 5.46
CA LEU A 128 2.90 10.91 6.67
C LEU A 128 3.57 11.98 7.52
N SER A 129 4.91 11.93 7.62
CA SER A 129 5.69 12.92 8.36
C SER A 129 5.50 14.32 7.75
N ALA A 130 5.52 14.44 6.42
CA ALA A 130 5.25 15.71 5.75
C ALA A 130 3.81 16.20 6.01
N ALA A 131 2.82 15.29 6.03
CA ALA A 131 1.46 15.63 6.38
C ALA A 131 1.31 16.14 7.82
N SER A 132 2.00 15.51 8.76
CA SER A 132 2.02 15.88 10.17
C SER A 132 2.59 17.28 10.38
N GLU A 133 3.75 17.53 9.80
CA GLU A 133 4.42 18.82 9.88
C GLU A 133 3.56 19.94 9.27
N ARG A 134 2.98 19.69 8.10
CA ARG A 134 2.12 20.66 7.41
C ARG A 134 0.85 21.01 8.18
N LEU A 135 0.18 20.00 8.77
CA LEU A 135 -1.12 20.19 9.43
C LEU A 135 -0.99 20.70 10.86
N PHE A 136 0.02 20.26 11.56
CA PHE A 136 0.15 20.46 13.01
C PHE A 136 1.48 21.06 13.44
N ASN A 137 2.44 21.23 12.52
CA ASN A 137 3.81 21.67 12.81
C ASN A 137 4.45 20.79 13.91
N LYS A 138 4.26 19.47 13.81
CA LYS A 138 4.72 18.47 14.76
C LYS A 138 5.20 17.21 14.07
N PRO A 139 6.23 16.53 14.59
CA PRO A 139 6.59 15.18 14.16
C PRO A 139 5.47 14.20 14.55
N LEU A 140 5.40 13.06 13.82
CA LEU A 140 4.35 12.04 14.04
C LEU A 140 4.32 11.51 15.47
N SER A 141 5.47 11.43 16.13
CA SER A 141 5.62 10.96 17.52
C SER A 141 5.01 11.89 18.57
N GLN A 142 4.82 13.17 18.24
CA GLN A 142 4.26 14.17 19.13
C GLN A 142 2.78 14.45 18.89
N LEU A 143 2.17 13.78 17.92
CA LEU A 143 0.75 13.95 17.66
C LEU A 143 -0.10 13.34 18.78
N SER A 144 -1.11 14.10 19.21
CA SER A 144 -2.21 13.56 20.02
C SER A 144 -3.04 12.56 19.20
N ALA A 145 -3.83 11.73 19.87
CA ALA A 145 -4.67 10.74 19.17
C ALA A 145 -5.63 11.36 18.14
N PRO A 146 -6.31 12.51 18.41
CA PRO A 146 -7.11 13.20 17.40
C PRO A 146 -6.31 13.73 16.21
N GLU A 147 -5.11 14.28 16.45
CA GLU A 147 -4.23 14.78 15.38
C GLU A 147 -3.74 13.63 14.50
N ALA A 148 -3.23 12.54 15.10
CA ALA A 148 -2.80 11.35 14.38
C ALA A 148 -3.95 10.72 13.55
N ALA A 149 -5.15 10.62 14.13
CA ALA A 149 -6.32 10.13 13.44
C ALA A 149 -6.74 11.05 12.27
N THR A 150 -6.54 12.37 12.39
CA THR A 150 -6.79 13.34 11.30
C THR A 150 -5.82 13.11 10.14
N VAL A 151 -4.51 12.96 10.44
CA VAL A 151 -3.50 12.65 9.42
C VAL A 151 -3.86 11.37 8.69
N VAL A 152 -4.16 10.28 9.40
CA VAL A 152 -4.52 9.00 8.78
C VAL A 152 -5.85 9.08 8.02
N ALA A 153 -6.85 9.79 8.54
CA ALA A 153 -8.12 9.96 7.85
C ALA A 153 -7.97 10.67 6.49
N LEU A 154 -7.06 11.66 6.41
CA LEU A 154 -6.80 12.44 5.21
C LEU A 154 -6.33 11.58 4.03
N LEU A 155 -5.58 10.50 4.27
CA LEU A 155 -4.95 9.68 3.23
C LEU A 155 -5.92 9.04 2.25
N GLN A 156 -7.16 8.86 2.63
CA GLN A 156 -8.18 8.24 1.78
C GLN A 156 -8.68 9.14 0.64
N GLY A 157 -8.43 10.45 0.74
CA GLY A 157 -8.83 11.38 -0.29
C GLY A 157 -8.46 12.82 0.05
N PRO A 158 -7.15 13.18 0.03
CA PRO A 158 -6.69 14.49 0.47
C PRO A 158 -7.43 15.64 -0.20
N GLY A 159 -7.49 15.65 -1.52
CA GLY A 159 -8.17 16.71 -2.27
C GLY A 159 -9.68 16.78 -2.05
N TYR A 160 -10.31 15.68 -1.62
CA TYR A 160 -11.72 15.69 -1.23
C TYR A 160 -11.88 16.29 0.18
N TYR A 161 -11.09 15.87 1.12
CA TYR A 161 -11.18 16.30 2.52
C TYR A 161 -10.70 17.74 2.74
N GLU A 162 -9.81 18.27 1.91
CA GLU A 162 -9.46 19.69 1.93
C GLU A 162 -10.70 20.60 1.68
N ARG A 163 -11.62 20.12 0.86
CA ARG A 163 -12.89 20.84 0.54
C ARG A 163 -14.05 20.49 1.46
N HIS A 164 -13.95 19.37 2.22
CA HIS A 164 -15.03 18.83 3.04
C HIS A 164 -14.52 18.47 4.43
N GLN A 165 -14.07 19.48 5.18
CA GLN A 165 -13.47 19.28 6.50
C GLN A 165 -14.38 18.54 7.50
N GLU A 166 -15.70 18.81 7.46
CA GLU A 166 -16.68 18.11 8.29
C GLU A 166 -16.65 16.59 8.08
N ARG A 167 -16.43 16.14 6.85
CA ARG A 167 -16.33 14.71 6.52
C ARG A 167 -14.99 14.12 6.97
N LEU A 168 -13.92 14.91 6.92
CA LEU A 168 -12.64 14.54 7.50
C LEU A 168 -12.79 14.28 9.00
N PHE A 169 -13.43 15.20 9.72
CA PHE A 169 -13.63 15.07 11.18
C PHE A 169 -14.55 13.89 11.52
N LYS A 170 -15.61 13.65 10.77
CA LYS A 170 -16.44 12.43 10.93
C LYS A 170 -15.62 11.14 10.76
N ARG A 171 -14.72 11.11 9.77
CA ARG A 171 -13.84 9.97 9.56
C ARG A 171 -12.81 9.81 10.67
N ARG A 172 -12.19 10.92 11.12
CA ARG A 172 -11.31 10.94 12.30
C ARG A 172 -11.99 10.31 13.49
N ASP A 173 -13.20 10.76 13.82
CA ASP A 173 -13.95 10.30 14.99
C ASP A 173 -14.29 8.83 14.89
N LEU A 174 -14.63 8.33 13.69
CA LEU A 174 -14.81 6.90 13.43
C LEU A 174 -13.52 6.10 13.67
N LEU A 175 -12.36 6.60 13.25
CA LEU A 175 -11.07 5.94 13.50
C LEU A 175 -10.76 5.89 15.00
N LEU A 176 -11.00 6.96 15.73
CA LEU A 176 -10.84 7.01 17.19
C LEU A 176 -11.77 6.04 17.91
N GLN A 177 -13.03 5.96 17.48
CA GLN A 177 -13.98 5.00 18.03
C GLN A 177 -13.51 3.55 17.82
N ARG A 178 -13.05 3.22 16.62
CA ARG A 178 -12.52 1.88 16.31
C ARG A 178 -11.25 1.57 17.10
N LEU A 179 -10.36 2.55 17.24
CA LEU A 179 -9.15 2.43 18.05
C LEU A 179 -9.48 2.10 19.50
N GLY A 180 -10.48 2.80 20.10
CA GLY A 180 -10.95 2.56 21.46
C GLY A 180 -11.69 1.24 21.64
N ALA A 181 -12.34 0.72 20.59
CA ALA A 181 -13.01 -0.57 20.59
C ALA A 181 -12.03 -1.77 20.50
N GLY A 182 -10.73 -1.53 20.31
CA GLY A 182 -9.72 -2.59 20.21
C GLY A 182 -9.77 -3.41 18.91
N LEU A 183 -10.42 -2.88 17.87
CA LEU A 183 -10.54 -3.50 16.55
C LEU A 183 -9.30 -3.22 15.72
#